data_4f56604c953f4e9da8af550fc41f551b
#
_entry.id   4f56604c953f4e9da8af550fc41f551b
#
_cell.length_a   1.000
_cell.length_b   1.000
_cell.length_c   1.000
_cell.angle_alpha   90.00
_cell.angle_beta   90.00
_cell.angle_gamma   90.00
#
_symmetry.space_group_name_H-M   'P 1'
#
loop_
_entity.id
_entity.type
_entity.pdbx_description
1 polymer ?
#
loop_
_entity_poly.entity_id
_entity_poly.type
_entity_poly.pdbx_seq_one_letter_code
_entity_poly.pdbx_strand_id
1 'polypeptide(L)'
;MTRMPKVVETAHSLVSKKPNQGVNPDEVVAIGAAIQGGVLKGDVKDVLLLDVTPLSLGIETLGGVFTRLIERNTTIPTRKSEIFSTAADNQPGVEVHVLQGERQFAKDNKSVGRFQLTDIPPAPRGTPQIEVTFDIDANGILNVSAKDLGTGKEQKITITANSDLSEEEVEKMKADAEANADEDRKRRESVETRNQADNVLYQSEKFLKENGDKVPGEQKQQLEDATKTLEEALKGSDADQIKSASDALMEVFQKISTELYQNAAAAQGAQAEGAPASGSQDASPKEEEGQEKDEGTIIDAEVVEEKKD
;
A
#
# COMPACT_ATOMS: atom_id res chain seq x y z
N MET A 1 11.34 -9.38 41.94
CA MET A 1 12.46 -8.56 41.43
C MET A 1 12.48 -7.14 42.05
N THR A 2 11.37 -6.44 42.13
CA THR A 2 11.26 -5.06 42.67
C THR A 2 11.77 -4.85 44.11
N ARG A 3 11.86 -5.90 44.93
CA ARG A 3 12.43 -5.88 46.26
C ARG A 3 13.92 -6.21 46.36
N MET A 4 14.57 -6.49 45.19
CA MET A 4 15.98 -6.85 45.14
C MET A 4 16.85 -5.59 45.04
N PRO A 5 17.70 -5.26 46.03
CA PRO A 5 18.49 -4.03 46.03
C PRO A 5 19.34 -3.86 44.76
N LYS A 6 19.93 -4.95 44.27
CA LYS A 6 20.76 -4.92 43.09
C LYS A 6 20.02 -4.50 41.81
N VAL A 7 18.74 -4.91 41.70
CA VAL A 7 17.88 -4.48 40.55
C VAL A 7 17.61 -2.98 40.65
N VAL A 8 17.34 -2.47 41.84
CA VAL A 8 17.11 -1.03 42.10
C VAL A 8 18.36 -0.22 41.77
N GLU A 9 19.55 -0.68 42.19
CA GLU A 9 20.84 -0.05 41.87
C GLU A 9 21.11 -0.03 40.37
N THR A 10 20.90 -1.16 39.69
CA THR A 10 21.12 -1.27 38.23
C THR A 10 20.15 -0.35 37.49
N ALA A 11 18.88 -0.34 37.85
CA ALA A 11 17.90 0.57 37.23
C ALA A 11 18.29 2.04 37.46
N HIS A 12 18.73 2.39 38.67
CA HIS A 12 19.20 3.75 38.98
C HIS A 12 20.44 4.12 38.12
N SER A 13 21.38 3.19 37.94
CA SER A 13 22.60 3.45 37.16
C SER A 13 22.32 3.64 35.67
N LEU A 14 21.30 2.95 35.12
CA LEU A 14 20.93 3.04 33.69
C LEU A 14 20.13 4.32 33.39
N VAL A 15 19.21 4.71 34.28
CA VAL A 15 18.26 5.81 33.98
C VAL A 15 18.64 7.11 34.74
N SER A 16 19.65 7.09 35.64
CA SER A 16 20.07 8.21 36.48
C SER A 16 18.95 8.80 37.36
N LYS A 17 17.85 8.05 37.51
CA LYS A 17 16.70 8.43 38.39
C LYS A 17 16.41 7.30 39.37
N LYS A 18 16.02 7.66 40.60
CA LYS A 18 15.58 6.65 41.58
C LYS A 18 14.26 6.03 41.08
N PRO A 19 14.15 4.69 41.09
CA PRO A 19 12.88 4.01 40.81
C PRO A 19 11.79 4.47 41.80
N ASN A 20 10.57 4.62 41.30
CA ASN A 20 9.42 4.95 42.15
C ASN A 20 9.09 3.74 43.05
N GLN A 21 9.02 3.96 44.35
CA GLN A 21 8.69 2.96 45.35
C GLN A 21 7.35 3.25 46.05
N GLY A 22 6.56 4.19 45.53
CA GLY A 22 5.31 4.63 46.12
C GLY A 22 4.16 3.63 46.00
N VAL A 23 4.32 2.53 45.26
CA VAL A 23 3.27 1.51 45.06
C VAL A 23 3.73 0.19 45.68
N ASN A 24 2.85 -0.47 46.45
CA ASN A 24 3.11 -1.79 46.98
C ASN A 24 3.25 -2.84 45.87
N PRO A 25 4.40 -3.53 45.75
CA PRO A 25 4.61 -4.52 44.69
C PRO A 25 3.64 -5.70 44.69
N ASP A 26 3.01 -6.00 45.83
CA ASP A 26 2.07 -7.11 45.95
C ASP A 26 0.67 -6.73 45.46
N GLU A 27 0.36 -5.43 45.40
CA GLU A 27 -0.95 -4.89 45.01
C GLU A 27 -0.93 -4.22 43.63
N VAL A 28 0.26 -3.90 43.10
CA VAL A 28 0.41 -3.08 41.89
C VAL A 28 -0.34 -3.62 40.70
N VAL A 29 -0.40 -4.94 40.51
CA VAL A 29 -1.12 -5.59 39.42
C VAL A 29 -2.62 -5.39 39.56
N ALA A 30 -3.16 -5.58 40.77
CA ALA A 30 -4.58 -5.37 41.07
C ALA A 30 -4.99 -3.90 40.93
N ILE A 31 -4.15 -2.97 41.37
CA ILE A 31 -4.35 -1.53 41.25
C ILE A 31 -4.32 -1.14 39.75
N GLY A 32 -3.33 -1.64 38.99
CA GLY A 32 -3.23 -1.41 37.53
C GLY A 32 -4.45 -1.90 36.78
N ALA A 33 -4.93 -3.11 37.10
CA ALA A 33 -6.13 -3.68 36.48
C ALA A 33 -7.40 -2.86 36.81
N ALA A 34 -7.51 -2.38 38.06
CA ALA A 34 -8.63 -1.53 38.47
C ALA A 34 -8.62 -0.16 37.77
N ILE A 35 -7.44 0.46 37.63
CA ILE A 35 -7.26 1.72 36.85
C ILE A 35 -7.65 1.50 35.40
N GLN A 36 -7.14 0.44 34.77
CA GLN A 36 -7.47 0.11 33.38
C GLN A 36 -8.97 -0.15 33.19
N GLY A 37 -9.62 -0.84 34.13
CA GLY A 37 -11.07 -1.01 34.12
C GLY A 37 -11.82 0.35 34.21
N GLY A 38 -11.32 1.28 35.04
CA GLY A 38 -11.84 2.64 35.10
C GLY A 38 -11.65 3.46 33.84
N VAL A 39 -10.50 3.30 33.16
CA VAL A 39 -10.23 3.92 31.83
C VAL A 39 -11.18 3.40 30.79
N LEU A 40 -11.35 2.07 30.69
CA LEU A 40 -12.27 1.43 29.71
C LEU A 40 -13.73 1.83 29.94
N LYS A 41 -14.14 2.05 31.21
CA LYS A 41 -15.47 2.52 31.56
C LYS A 41 -15.67 4.04 31.37
N GLY A 42 -14.57 4.78 31.19
CA GLY A 42 -14.58 6.25 31.05
C GLY A 42 -14.61 7.02 32.36
N ASP A 43 -14.44 6.35 33.51
CA ASP A 43 -14.40 6.96 34.85
C ASP A 43 -13.04 7.65 35.12
N VAL A 44 -11.97 7.13 34.50
CA VAL A 44 -10.60 7.68 34.61
C VAL A 44 -10.19 8.25 33.27
N LYS A 45 -9.94 9.56 33.21
CA LYS A 45 -9.58 10.28 31.97
C LYS A 45 -8.14 10.76 31.95
N ASP A 46 -7.46 10.76 33.09
CA ASP A 46 -6.12 11.33 33.26
C ASP A 46 -4.99 10.31 32.98
N VAL A 47 -5.34 9.06 32.71
CA VAL A 47 -4.39 7.98 32.39
C VAL A 47 -4.75 7.39 31.06
N LEU A 48 -3.84 7.52 30.09
CA LEU A 48 -3.95 6.92 28.77
C LEU A 48 -2.96 5.76 28.70
N LEU A 49 -3.48 4.53 28.63
CA LEU A 49 -2.67 3.37 28.27
C LEU A 49 -2.81 3.15 26.78
N LEU A 50 -1.70 3.29 26.08
CA LEU A 50 -1.60 2.99 24.65
C LEU A 50 -0.82 1.69 24.51
N ASP A 51 -1.44 0.72 23.89
CA ASP A 51 -0.77 -0.49 23.46
C ASP A 51 -0.29 -0.34 22.00
N VAL A 52 0.67 -1.13 21.61
CA VAL A 52 1.28 -1.06 20.27
C VAL A 52 1.44 -2.44 19.65
N THR A 53 1.43 -2.47 18.31
CA THR A 53 1.76 -3.70 17.59
C THR A 53 3.25 -4.04 17.75
N PRO A 54 3.62 -5.26 18.20
CA PRO A 54 5.03 -5.62 18.41
C PRO A 54 5.80 -5.82 17.09
N LEU A 55 5.11 -6.20 16.03
CA LEU A 55 5.61 -6.47 14.68
C LEU A 55 4.69 -5.88 13.63
N SER A 56 5.25 -5.61 12.45
CA SER A 56 4.49 -5.15 11.29
C SER A 56 3.51 -6.20 10.79
N LEU A 57 2.36 -5.75 10.30
CA LEU A 57 1.30 -6.56 9.71
C LEU A 57 1.07 -6.14 8.27
N GLY A 58 0.83 -7.11 7.40
CA GLY A 58 0.61 -6.86 5.99
C GLY A 58 0.20 -8.11 5.22
N ILE A 59 0.28 -8.04 3.91
CA ILE A 59 -0.08 -9.12 3.01
C ILE A 59 1.05 -9.48 2.05
N GLU A 60 0.97 -10.69 1.51
CA GLU A 60 1.78 -11.11 0.37
C GLU A 60 1.25 -10.49 -0.92
N THR A 61 2.16 -9.92 -1.70
CA THR A 61 1.90 -9.33 -3.02
C THR A 61 2.72 -10.00 -4.10
N LEU A 62 2.57 -9.55 -5.35
CA LEU A 62 3.20 -10.13 -6.54
C LEU A 62 4.72 -10.30 -6.35
N GLY A 63 5.22 -11.51 -6.64
CA GLY A 63 6.63 -11.86 -6.45
C GLY A 63 6.98 -12.35 -5.03
N GLY A 64 5.98 -12.63 -4.18
CA GLY A 64 6.17 -13.10 -2.80
C GLY A 64 6.69 -11.99 -1.87
N VAL A 65 6.46 -10.73 -2.23
CA VAL A 65 6.87 -9.56 -1.44
C VAL A 65 5.89 -9.35 -0.29
N PHE A 66 6.42 -9.01 0.88
CA PHE A 66 5.63 -8.59 2.02
C PHE A 66 5.35 -7.09 1.97
N THR A 67 4.09 -6.72 1.73
CA THR A 67 3.62 -5.33 1.74
C THR A 67 3.00 -5.03 3.10
N ARG A 68 3.62 -4.09 3.83
CA ARG A 68 3.18 -3.69 5.17
C ARG A 68 2.03 -2.71 5.07
N LEU A 69 0.95 -2.95 5.80
CA LEU A 69 -0.17 -2.02 5.98
C LEU A 69 -0.09 -1.33 7.34
N ILE A 70 0.29 -2.08 8.38
CA ILE A 70 0.49 -1.55 9.73
C ILE A 70 1.94 -1.82 10.12
N GLU A 71 2.69 -0.78 10.43
CA GLU A 71 4.08 -0.90 10.88
C GLU A 71 4.16 -1.28 12.35
N ARG A 72 5.29 -1.90 12.75
CA ARG A 72 5.60 -2.15 14.17
C ARG A 72 5.52 -0.87 14.99
N ASN A 73 5.20 -0.99 16.26
CA ASN A 73 5.03 0.12 17.19
C ASN A 73 3.90 1.10 16.84
N THR A 74 2.96 0.71 15.97
CA THR A 74 1.74 1.47 15.73
C THR A 74 0.82 1.30 16.93
N THR A 75 0.33 2.42 17.45
CA THR A 75 -0.63 2.44 18.58
C THR A 75 -1.95 1.82 18.17
N ILE A 76 -2.53 0.99 19.04
CA ILE A 76 -3.86 0.41 18.87
C ILE A 76 -4.88 1.09 19.82
N PRO A 77 -6.16 1.20 19.43
CA PRO A 77 -6.76 0.66 18.19
C PRO A 77 -6.32 1.42 16.94
N THR A 78 -6.23 0.71 15.79
CA THR A 78 -5.84 1.32 14.51
C THR A 78 -6.53 0.64 13.34
N ARG A 79 -6.79 1.43 12.28
CA ARG A 79 -7.35 0.93 11.02
C ARG A 79 -6.56 1.50 9.84
N LYS A 80 -6.20 0.62 8.89
CA LYS A 80 -5.49 0.97 7.67
C LYS A 80 -6.09 0.21 6.48
N SER A 81 -6.21 0.89 5.35
CA SER A 81 -6.71 0.31 4.10
C SER A 81 -5.76 0.66 2.96
N GLU A 82 -5.56 -0.29 2.04
CA GLU A 82 -4.85 -0.08 0.79
C GLU A 82 -5.58 -0.79 -0.36
N ILE A 83 -5.45 -0.24 -1.58
CA ILE A 83 -6.07 -0.79 -2.78
C ILE A 83 -5.04 -1.61 -3.55
N PHE A 84 -5.39 -2.86 -3.79
CA PHE A 84 -4.63 -3.82 -4.58
C PHE A 84 -5.40 -4.19 -5.84
N SER A 85 -4.76 -4.95 -6.73
CA SER A 85 -5.39 -5.42 -7.96
C SER A 85 -5.02 -6.87 -8.27
N THR A 86 -5.62 -7.41 -9.33
CA THR A 86 -5.32 -8.77 -9.82
C THR A 86 -3.96 -8.82 -10.52
N ALA A 87 -3.25 -9.94 -10.36
CA ALA A 87 -1.95 -10.19 -10.97
C ALA A 87 -2.05 -10.80 -12.39
N ALA A 88 -3.19 -11.40 -12.72
CA ALA A 88 -3.44 -12.07 -14.01
C ALA A 88 -4.76 -11.60 -14.64
N ASP A 89 -4.85 -11.74 -15.97
CA ASP A 89 -6.07 -11.45 -16.72
C ASP A 89 -7.19 -12.43 -16.36
N ASN A 90 -8.41 -11.91 -16.27
CA ASN A 90 -9.63 -12.70 -15.99
C ASN A 90 -9.51 -13.54 -14.71
N GLN A 91 -8.77 -13.07 -13.72
CA GLN A 91 -8.59 -13.74 -12.45
C GLN A 91 -9.91 -13.73 -11.65
N PRO A 92 -10.53 -14.91 -11.36
CA PRO A 92 -11.87 -14.96 -10.76
C PRO A 92 -11.89 -14.70 -9.26
N GLY A 93 -10.72 -14.64 -8.62
CA GLY A 93 -10.58 -14.40 -7.19
C GLY A 93 -9.14 -14.10 -6.80
N VAL A 94 -8.96 -13.55 -5.61
CA VAL A 94 -7.64 -13.27 -5.02
C VAL A 94 -7.53 -13.94 -3.66
N GLU A 95 -6.38 -14.54 -3.39
CA GLU A 95 -6.03 -15.01 -2.06
C GLU A 95 -5.34 -13.88 -1.30
N VAL A 96 -5.86 -13.57 -0.13
CA VAL A 96 -5.24 -12.63 0.81
C VAL A 96 -4.50 -13.43 1.87
N HIS A 97 -3.18 -13.42 1.79
CA HIS A 97 -2.29 -14.06 2.75
C HIS A 97 -1.79 -13.02 3.75
N VAL A 98 -2.32 -13.10 4.97
CA VAL A 98 -2.00 -12.19 6.07
C VAL A 98 -0.74 -12.65 6.79
N LEU A 99 0.20 -11.73 6.94
CA LEU A 99 1.53 -11.98 7.46
C LEU A 99 1.88 -11.00 8.59
N GLN A 100 2.74 -11.48 9.49
CA GLN A 100 3.31 -10.68 10.58
C GLN A 100 4.83 -10.87 10.61
N GLY A 101 5.59 -9.77 10.68
CA GLY A 101 7.05 -9.80 10.76
C GLY A 101 7.72 -8.58 10.17
N GLU A 102 9.06 -8.65 10.03
CA GLU A 102 9.89 -7.54 9.59
C GLU A 102 10.70 -7.83 8.32
N ARG A 103 10.68 -9.07 7.80
CA ARG A 103 11.39 -9.45 6.58
C ARG A 103 10.64 -8.94 5.33
N GLN A 104 11.37 -8.77 4.23
CA GLN A 104 10.80 -8.23 2.98
C GLN A 104 9.98 -9.25 2.18
N PHE A 105 10.11 -10.56 2.48
CA PHE A 105 9.44 -11.62 1.74
C PHE A 105 8.44 -12.39 2.61
N ALA A 106 7.33 -12.78 2.00
CA ALA A 106 6.25 -13.50 2.66
C ALA A 106 6.70 -14.78 3.36
N LYS A 107 7.56 -15.56 2.70
CA LYS A 107 8.08 -16.83 3.20
C LYS A 107 8.92 -16.72 4.48
N ASP A 108 9.51 -15.54 4.71
CA ASP A 108 10.41 -15.26 5.83
C ASP A 108 9.68 -14.58 7.01
N ASN A 109 8.35 -14.41 6.89
CA ASN A 109 7.46 -13.87 7.91
C ASN A 109 6.47 -14.92 8.41
N LYS A 110 5.84 -14.66 9.57
CA LYS A 110 4.84 -15.56 10.16
C LYS A 110 3.50 -15.40 9.43
N SER A 111 2.93 -16.52 8.96
CA SER A 111 1.57 -16.56 8.44
C SER A 111 0.57 -16.47 9.59
N VAL A 112 -0.31 -15.48 9.56
CA VAL A 112 -1.34 -15.25 10.59
C VAL A 112 -2.70 -15.75 10.13
N GLY A 113 -2.96 -15.71 8.82
CA GLY A 113 -4.18 -16.21 8.23
C GLY A 113 -4.20 -16.15 6.71
N ARG A 114 -5.14 -16.86 6.11
CA ARG A 114 -5.42 -16.82 4.67
C ARG A 114 -6.91 -16.87 4.43
N PHE A 115 -7.37 -16.11 3.46
CA PHE A 115 -8.74 -16.17 2.98
C PHE A 115 -8.81 -15.81 1.51
N GLN A 116 -9.90 -16.13 0.86
CA GLN A 116 -10.06 -15.91 -0.56
C GLN A 116 -11.28 -15.03 -0.84
N LEU A 117 -11.08 -13.95 -1.59
CA LEU A 117 -12.15 -13.18 -2.21
C LEU A 117 -12.43 -13.79 -3.58
N THR A 118 -13.64 -14.30 -3.78
CA THR A 118 -14.09 -14.95 -5.03
C THR A 118 -15.07 -14.08 -5.81
N ASP A 119 -15.42 -14.54 -7.01
CA ASP A 119 -16.44 -13.91 -7.87
C ASP A 119 -16.06 -12.48 -8.30
N ILE A 120 -14.79 -12.24 -8.57
CA ILE A 120 -14.32 -11.02 -9.23
C ILE A 120 -14.69 -11.14 -10.71
N PRO A 121 -15.36 -10.14 -11.32
CA PRO A 121 -15.69 -10.16 -12.74
C PRO A 121 -14.44 -10.27 -13.62
N PRO A 122 -14.50 -11.02 -14.74
CA PRO A 122 -13.39 -11.09 -15.68
C PRO A 122 -13.00 -9.69 -16.16
N ALA A 123 -11.75 -9.32 -15.96
CA ALA A 123 -11.19 -8.05 -16.38
C ALA A 123 -9.68 -8.21 -16.64
N PRO A 124 -9.06 -7.30 -17.42
CA PRO A 124 -7.61 -7.26 -17.55
C PRO A 124 -6.94 -7.08 -16.19
N ARG A 125 -5.75 -7.66 -16.02
CA ARG A 125 -4.95 -7.48 -14.80
C ARG A 125 -4.74 -5.99 -14.50
N GLY A 126 -4.73 -5.64 -13.22
CA GLY A 126 -4.58 -4.24 -12.80
C GLY A 126 -5.87 -3.41 -12.85
N THR A 127 -6.97 -3.92 -13.43
CA THR A 127 -8.26 -3.19 -13.54
C THR A 127 -9.14 -3.36 -12.29
N PRO A 128 -9.32 -4.57 -11.72
CA PRO A 128 -10.10 -4.73 -10.49
C PRO A 128 -9.43 -3.98 -9.33
N GLN A 129 -10.23 -3.29 -8.53
CA GLN A 129 -9.79 -2.58 -7.34
C GLN A 129 -10.26 -3.32 -6.10
N ILE A 130 -9.31 -3.87 -5.35
CA ILE A 130 -9.57 -4.66 -4.16
C ILE A 130 -9.03 -3.91 -2.96
N GLU A 131 -9.92 -3.34 -2.15
CA GLU A 131 -9.57 -2.68 -0.91
C GLU A 131 -9.33 -3.72 0.18
N VAL A 132 -8.10 -3.78 0.70
CA VAL A 132 -7.76 -4.61 1.85
C VAL A 132 -7.66 -3.72 3.08
N THR A 133 -8.48 -4.02 4.09
CA THR A 133 -8.54 -3.25 5.34
C THR A 133 -8.08 -4.11 6.50
N PHE A 134 -7.16 -3.57 7.28
CA PHE A 134 -6.71 -4.09 8.57
C PHE A 134 -7.30 -3.23 9.67
N ASP A 135 -7.99 -3.85 10.61
CA ASP A 135 -8.66 -3.19 11.74
C ASP A 135 -8.31 -3.91 13.03
N ILE A 136 -7.51 -3.27 13.88
CA ILE A 136 -7.09 -3.80 15.18
C ILE A 136 -7.86 -3.03 16.26
N ASP A 137 -8.60 -3.77 17.06
CA ASP A 137 -9.34 -3.19 18.19
C ASP A 137 -8.44 -2.92 19.42
N ALA A 138 -9.02 -2.32 20.47
CA ALA A 138 -8.31 -2.05 21.71
C ALA A 138 -7.88 -3.31 22.48
N ASN A 139 -8.39 -4.48 22.13
CA ASN A 139 -8.00 -5.77 22.73
C ASN A 139 -6.93 -6.49 21.90
N GLY A 140 -6.45 -5.87 20.82
CA GLY A 140 -5.49 -6.47 19.90
C GLY A 140 -6.08 -7.48 18.93
N ILE A 141 -7.41 -7.57 18.79
CA ILE A 141 -8.06 -8.46 17.82
C ILE A 141 -7.94 -7.84 16.44
N LEU A 142 -7.32 -8.57 15.52
CA LEU A 142 -7.13 -8.16 14.13
C LEU A 142 -8.29 -8.68 13.26
N ASN A 143 -9.00 -7.77 12.63
CA ASN A 143 -9.95 -8.06 11.57
C ASN A 143 -9.34 -7.64 10.24
N VAL A 144 -9.28 -8.56 9.28
CA VAL A 144 -8.84 -8.27 7.92
C VAL A 144 -9.99 -8.50 6.97
N SER A 145 -10.32 -7.51 6.17
CA SER A 145 -11.32 -7.62 5.11
C SER A 145 -10.72 -7.28 3.75
N ALA A 146 -11.23 -7.94 2.71
CA ALA A 146 -10.96 -7.64 1.32
C ALA A 146 -12.28 -7.38 0.60
N LYS A 147 -12.40 -6.24 -0.05
CA LYS A 147 -13.61 -5.78 -0.75
C LYS A 147 -13.28 -5.43 -2.19
N ASP A 148 -13.97 -6.03 -3.13
CA ASP A 148 -13.98 -5.57 -4.51
C ASP A 148 -14.84 -4.30 -4.65
N LEU A 149 -14.21 -3.19 -5.00
CA LEU A 149 -14.90 -1.90 -5.13
C LEU A 149 -15.84 -1.86 -6.33
N GLY A 150 -15.61 -2.69 -7.34
CA GLY A 150 -16.46 -2.78 -8.53
C GLY A 150 -17.80 -3.47 -8.26
N THR A 151 -17.79 -4.59 -7.52
CA THR A 151 -18.99 -5.39 -7.23
C THR A 151 -19.56 -5.15 -5.84
N GLY A 152 -18.75 -4.58 -4.94
CA GLY A 152 -19.10 -4.43 -3.52
C GLY A 152 -19.01 -5.72 -2.71
N LYS A 153 -18.56 -6.83 -3.30
CA LYS A 153 -18.35 -8.10 -2.60
C LYS A 153 -17.23 -7.98 -1.60
N GLU A 154 -17.43 -8.51 -0.42
CA GLU A 154 -16.48 -8.47 0.70
C GLU A 154 -16.32 -9.85 1.33
N GLN A 155 -15.09 -10.18 1.70
CA GLN A 155 -14.74 -11.30 2.56
C GLN A 155 -13.89 -10.80 3.70
N LYS A 156 -14.03 -11.44 4.87
CA LYS A 156 -13.29 -11.07 6.07
C LYS A 156 -12.86 -12.26 6.87
N ILE A 157 -11.75 -12.09 7.58
CA ILE A 157 -11.26 -13.02 8.58
C ILE A 157 -11.03 -12.25 9.89
N THR A 158 -11.39 -12.86 11.00
CA THR A 158 -11.05 -12.35 12.34
C THR A 158 -9.95 -13.22 12.91
N ILE A 159 -8.86 -12.59 13.28
CA ILE A 159 -7.69 -13.23 13.85
C ILE A 159 -7.62 -12.78 15.30
N THR A 160 -8.01 -13.65 16.20
CA THR A 160 -7.82 -13.41 17.63
C THR A 160 -6.32 -13.40 17.93
N ALA A 161 -5.89 -12.47 18.75
CA ALA A 161 -4.48 -12.20 19.08
C ALA A 161 -3.77 -13.33 19.86
N ASN A 162 -4.11 -14.59 19.59
CA ASN A 162 -3.28 -15.72 19.94
C ASN A 162 -2.16 -15.88 18.90
N SER A 163 -1.45 -14.79 18.61
CA SER A 163 -0.11 -14.98 18.12
C SER A 163 0.69 -15.48 19.32
N ASP A 164 0.84 -16.81 19.42
CA ASP A 164 1.72 -17.47 20.38
C ASP A 164 3.20 -17.09 20.13
N LEU A 165 3.46 -15.79 19.89
CA LEU A 165 4.80 -15.24 19.78
C LEU A 165 5.25 -14.84 21.18
N SER A 166 6.23 -15.58 21.68
CA SER A 166 6.96 -15.16 22.88
C SER A 166 7.77 -13.89 22.61
N GLU A 167 8.09 -13.14 23.64
CA GLU A 167 8.98 -11.97 23.51
C GLU A 167 10.33 -12.35 22.86
N GLU A 168 10.84 -13.54 23.14
CA GLU A 168 12.07 -14.07 22.55
C GLU A 168 11.93 -14.27 21.04
N GLU A 169 10.78 -14.77 20.56
CA GLU A 169 10.53 -14.93 19.12
C GLU A 169 10.38 -13.57 18.41
N VAL A 170 9.74 -12.60 19.05
CA VAL A 170 9.64 -11.23 18.53
C VAL A 170 11.02 -10.59 18.38
N GLU A 171 11.86 -10.69 19.41
CA GLU A 171 13.23 -10.18 19.37
C GLU A 171 14.08 -10.90 18.31
N LYS A 172 13.93 -12.22 18.19
CA LYS A 172 14.59 -12.99 17.14
C LYS A 172 14.17 -12.54 15.75
N MET A 173 12.87 -12.36 15.49
CA MET A 173 12.37 -11.90 14.17
C MET A 173 12.91 -10.51 13.82
N LYS A 174 13.05 -9.62 14.80
CA LYS A 174 13.67 -8.29 14.60
C LYS A 174 15.17 -8.42 14.27
N ALA A 175 15.90 -9.20 15.03
CA ALA A 175 17.32 -9.42 14.81
C ALA A 175 17.61 -10.09 13.46
N ASP A 176 16.81 -11.09 13.07
CA ASP A 176 16.90 -11.76 11.77
C ASP A 176 16.60 -10.77 10.61
N ALA A 177 15.65 -9.86 10.79
CA ALA A 177 15.35 -8.84 9.79
C ALA A 177 16.50 -7.82 9.64
N GLU A 178 17.11 -7.40 10.73
CA GLU A 178 18.25 -6.49 10.72
C GLU A 178 19.50 -7.15 10.09
N ALA A 179 19.76 -8.40 10.42
CA ALA A 179 20.90 -9.16 9.89
C ALA A 179 20.82 -9.38 8.36
N ASN A 180 19.61 -9.50 7.81
CA ASN A 180 19.39 -9.78 6.37
C ASN A 180 18.90 -8.55 5.59
N ALA A 181 18.86 -7.36 6.19
CA ALA A 181 18.24 -6.16 5.61
C ALA A 181 18.82 -5.79 4.23
N ASP A 182 20.15 -5.87 4.05
CA ASP A 182 20.82 -5.54 2.80
C ASP A 182 20.57 -6.56 1.69
N GLU A 183 20.54 -7.86 2.04
CA GLU A 183 20.25 -8.93 1.10
C GLU A 183 18.79 -8.88 0.66
N ASP A 184 17.88 -8.73 1.60
CA ASP A 184 16.45 -8.61 1.34
C ASP A 184 16.15 -7.39 0.48
N ARG A 185 16.81 -6.26 0.72
CA ARG A 185 16.65 -5.06 -0.10
C ARG A 185 17.03 -5.31 -1.56
N LYS A 186 18.23 -5.85 -1.80
CA LYS A 186 18.68 -6.16 -3.16
C LYS A 186 17.78 -7.14 -3.88
N ARG A 187 17.31 -8.16 -3.17
CA ARG A 187 16.40 -9.14 -3.70
C ARG A 187 15.03 -8.52 -4.03
N ARG A 188 14.52 -7.64 -3.17
CA ARG A 188 13.28 -6.89 -3.41
C ARG A 188 13.40 -5.99 -4.64
N GLU A 189 14.48 -5.23 -4.77
CA GLU A 189 14.75 -4.39 -5.94
C GLU A 189 14.76 -5.23 -7.24
N SER A 190 15.36 -6.43 -7.22
CA SER A 190 15.32 -7.35 -8.36
C SER A 190 13.91 -7.82 -8.69
N VAL A 191 13.09 -8.16 -7.69
CA VAL A 191 11.68 -8.57 -7.90
C VAL A 191 10.84 -7.41 -8.41
N GLU A 192 11.01 -6.21 -7.86
CA GLU A 192 10.31 -5.01 -8.30
C GLU A 192 10.66 -4.66 -9.75
N THR A 193 11.94 -4.72 -10.11
CA THR A 193 12.41 -4.53 -11.51
C THR A 193 11.74 -5.54 -12.44
N ARG A 194 11.68 -6.81 -12.04
CA ARG A 194 11.02 -7.85 -12.83
C ARG A 194 9.53 -7.61 -12.99
N ASN A 195 8.83 -7.24 -11.92
CA ASN A 195 7.40 -6.94 -11.94
C ASN A 195 7.10 -5.72 -12.82
N GLN A 196 7.95 -4.70 -12.78
CA GLN A 196 7.83 -3.52 -13.65
C GLN A 196 8.03 -3.90 -15.12
N ALA A 197 9.07 -4.68 -15.42
CA ALA A 197 9.36 -5.17 -16.76
C ALA A 197 8.20 -6.01 -17.34
N ASP A 198 7.61 -6.88 -16.52
CA ASP A 198 6.44 -7.69 -16.87
C ASP A 198 5.21 -6.81 -17.18
N ASN A 199 5.04 -5.70 -16.46
CA ASN A 199 3.96 -4.75 -16.75
C ASN A 199 4.19 -3.99 -18.06
N VAL A 200 5.41 -3.55 -18.33
CA VAL A 200 5.78 -2.88 -19.59
C VAL A 200 5.58 -3.82 -20.78
N LEU A 201 6.02 -5.08 -20.64
CA LEU A 201 5.80 -6.13 -21.64
C LEU A 201 4.31 -6.29 -21.97
N TYR A 202 3.50 -6.50 -20.95
CA TYR A 202 2.05 -6.67 -21.12
C TYR A 202 1.37 -5.47 -21.78
N GLN A 203 1.73 -4.25 -21.36
CA GLN A 203 1.17 -3.04 -21.96
C GLN A 203 1.55 -2.91 -23.43
N SER A 204 2.78 -3.26 -23.79
CA SER A 204 3.26 -3.22 -25.18
C SER A 204 2.58 -4.26 -26.05
N GLU A 205 2.40 -5.50 -25.57
CA GLU A 205 1.65 -6.54 -26.27
C GLU A 205 0.18 -6.17 -26.46
N LYS A 206 -0.46 -5.63 -25.43
CA LYS A 206 -1.85 -5.17 -25.50
C LYS A 206 -2.00 -4.05 -26.50
N PHE A 207 -1.09 -3.08 -26.49
CA PHE A 207 -1.07 -1.98 -27.44
C PHE A 207 -0.92 -2.48 -28.88
N LEU A 208 -0.01 -3.44 -29.14
CA LEU A 208 0.16 -4.05 -30.45
C LEU A 208 -1.11 -4.77 -30.92
N LYS A 209 -1.83 -5.44 -30.05
CA LYS A 209 -3.10 -6.09 -30.39
C LYS A 209 -4.21 -5.09 -30.72
N GLU A 210 -4.30 -4.00 -30.00
CA GLU A 210 -5.38 -3.02 -30.11
C GLU A 210 -5.12 -1.99 -31.20
N ASN A 211 -3.87 -1.61 -31.45
CA ASN A 211 -3.48 -0.52 -32.34
C ASN A 211 -2.48 -0.91 -33.43
N GLY A 212 -2.10 -2.18 -33.54
CA GLY A 212 -1.07 -2.65 -34.46
C GLY A 212 -1.34 -2.35 -35.96
N ASP A 213 -2.61 -2.17 -36.33
CA ASP A 213 -3.01 -1.79 -37.71
C ASP A 213 -2.82 -0.28 -37.99
N LYS A 214 -2.71 0.53 -36.93
CA LYS A 214 -2.54 1.99 -37.00
C LYS A 214 -1.08 2.43 -36.90
N VAL A 215 -0.20 1.51 -36.48
CA VAL A 215 1.24 1.78 -36.30
C VAL A 215 1.96 1.51 -37.63
N PRO A 216 2.83 2.44 -38.10
CA PRO A 216 3.64 2.22 -39.32
C PRO A 216 4.47 0.93 -39.21
N GLY A 217 4.60 0.18 -40.29
CA GLY A 217 5.19 -1.16 -40.29
C GLY A 217 6.61 -1.24 -39.71
N GLU A 218 7.44 -0.23 -39.93
CA GLU A 218 8.80 -0.15 -39.37
C GLU A 218 8.79 0.01 -37.84
N GLN A 219 7.92 0.87 -37.33
CA GLN A 219 7.77 1.11 -35.89
C GLN A 219 7.15 -0.10 -35.18
N LYS A 220 6.20 -0.77 -35.85
CA LYS A 220 5.62 -2.01 -35.32
C LYS A 220 6.69 -3.08 -35.17
N GLN A 221 7.59 -3.22 -36.15
CA GLN A 221 8.68 -4.18 -36.10
C GLN A 221 9.68 -3.83 -34.96
N GLN A 222 10.03 -2.55 -34.80
CA GLN A 222 10.89 -2.11 -33.67
C GLN A 222 10.27 -2.44 -32.31
N LEU A 223 8.97 -2.25 -32.16
CA LEU A 223 8.27 -2.57 -30.91
C LEU A 223 8.21 -4.09 -30.67
N GLU A 224 7.93 -4.89 -31.72
CA GLU A 224 7.94 -6.35 -31.61
C GLU A 224 9.32 -6.91 -31.28
N ASP A 225 10.39 -6.37 -31.85
CA ASP A 225 11.77 -6.80 -31.58
C ASP A 225 12.19 -6.43 -30.15
N ALA A 226 11.85 -5.22 -29.68
CA ALA A 226 12.09 -4.81 -28.29
C ALA A 226 11.29 -5.67 -27.28
N THR A 227 10.03 -6.01 -27.62
CA THR A 227 9.18 -6.91 -26.83
C THR A 227 9.82 -8.29 -26.68
N LYS A 228 10.30 -8.89 -27.79
CA LYS A 228 11.00 -10.18 -27.75
C LYS A 228 12.30 -10.13 -26.92
N THR A 229 13.04 -9.03 -27.05
CA THR A 229 14.28 -8.85 -26.27
C THR A 229 13.99 -8.84 -24.76
N LEU A 230 12.91 -8.16 -24.35
CA LEU A 230 12.48 -8.15 -22.93
C LEU A 230 11.95 -9.52 -22.49
N GLU A 231 11.18 -10.23 -23.33
CA GLU A 231 10.75 -11.59 -23.02
C GLU A 231 11.94 -12.55 -22.80
N GLU A 232 12.99 -12.42 -23.59
CA GLU A 232 14.20 -13.23 -23.43
C GLU A 232 14.95 -12.86 -22.16
N ALA A 233 15.08 -11.58 -21.86
CA ALA A 233 15.68 -11.10 -20.62
C ALA A 233 14.91 -11.60 -19.37
N LEU A 234 13.59 -11.63 -19.41
CA LEU A 234 12.72 -12.13 -18.35
C LEU A 234 12.85 -13.64 -18.10
N LYS A 235 13.34 -14.44 -19.06
CA LYS A 235 13.66 -15.86 -18.84
C LYS A 235 14.93 -16.04 -18.02
N GLY A 236 15.77 -15.01 -17.96
CA GLY A 236 16.97 -14.96 -17.13
C GLY A 236 16.68 -14.48 -15.70
N SER A 237 17.73 -14.33 -14.92
CA SER A 237 17.71 -13.82 -13.54
C SER A 237 18.55 -12.55 -13.34
N ASP A 238 19.10 -11.99 -14.42
CA ASP A 238 19.94 -10.80 -14.38
C ASP A 238 19.08 -9.53 -14.36
N ALA A 239 19.03 -8.86 -13.21
CA ALA A 239 18.21 -7.67 -12.99
C ALA A 239 18.65 -6.48 -13.86
N ASP A 240 19.95 -6.34 -14.14
CA ASP A 240 20.49 -5.24 -14.96
C ASP A 240 20.11 -5.42 -16.44
N GLN A 241 20.15 -6.65 -16.95
CA GLN A 241 19.67 -6.98 -18.29
C GLN A 241 18.17 -6.75 -18.43
N ILE A 242 17.38 -7.20 -17.45
CA ILE A 242 15.92 -6.99 -17.45
C ILE A 242 15.60 -5.49 -17.45
N LYS A 243 16.28 -4.73 -16.61
CA LYS A 243 16.09 -3.27 -16.53
C LYS A 243 16.43 -2.59 -17.84
N SER A 244 17.59 -2.88 -18.42
CA SER A 244 18.04 -2.29 -19.68
C SER A 244 17.08 -2.59 -20.83
N ALA A 245 16.60 -3.83 -20.93
CA ALA A 245 15.63 -4.24 -21.94
C ALA A 245 14.25 -3.58 -21.73
N SER A 246 13.83 -3.42 -20.47
CA SER A 246 12.58 -2.73 -20.10
C SER A 246 12.63 -1.25 -20.45
N ASP A 247 13.74 -0.57 -20.13
CA ASP A 247 13.93 0.85 -20.42
C ASP A 247 13.93 1.08 -21.96
N ALA A 248 14.61 0.22 -22.72
CA ALA A 248 14.63 0.28 -24.18
C ALA A 248 13.23 0.08 -24.81
N LEU A 249 12.45 -0.90 -24.30
CA LEU A 249 11.06 -1.12 -24.76
C LEU A 249 10.17 0.08 -24.42
N MET A 250 10.31 0.64 -23.22
CA MET A 250 9.54 1.81 -22.78
C MET A 250 9.84 3.03 -23.66
N GLU A 251 11.09 3.27 -24.06
CA GLU A 251 11.48 4.37 -24.95
C GLU A 251 10.83 4.22 -26.33
N VAL A 252 10.86 3.01 -26.92
CA VAL A 252 10.21 2.73 -28.21
C VAL A 252 8.71 2.89 -28.11
N PHE A 253 8.10 2.37 -27.05
CA PHE A 253 6.66 2.48 -26.79
C PHE A 253 6.19 3.94 -26.66
N GLN A 254 6.93 4.77 -25.92
CA GLN A 254 6.61 6.19 -25.74
C GLN A 254 6.69 6.97 -27.06
N LYS A 255 7.71 6.73 -27.88
CA LYS A 255 7.85 7.35 -29.19
C LYS A 255 6.64 7.04 -30.08
N ILE A 256 6.29 5.77 -30.20
CA ILE A 256 5.16 5.31 -31.04
C ILE A 256 3.82 5.86 -30.53
N SER A 257 3.60 5.83 -29.22
CA SER A 257 2.37 6.36 -28.60
C SER A 257 2.23 7.86 -28.86
N THR A 258 3.30 8.63 -28.73
CA THR A 258 3.30 10.08 -28.94
C THR A 258 2.98 10.42 -30.41
N GLU A 259 3.61 9.73 -31.36
CA GLU A 259 3.35 9.94 -32.79
C GLU A 259 1.93 9.55 -33.18
N LEU A 260 1.41 8.45 -32.62
CA LEU A 260 0.03 8.02 -32.86
C LEU A 260 -0.99 9.06 -32.39
N TYR A 261 -0.76 9.62 -31.19
CA TYR A 261 -1.61 10.70 -30.65
C TYR A 261 -1.52 11.97 -31.48
N GLN A 262 -0.33 12.38 -31.92
CA GLN A 262 -0.15 13.54 -32.80
C GLN A 262 -0.85 13.36 -34.14
N ASN A 263 -0.72 12.20 -34.77
CA ASN A 263 -1.40 11.88 -36.03
C ASN A 263 -2.93 11.84 -35.89
N ALA A 264 -3.44 11.31 -34.77
CA ALA A 264 -4.88 11.30 -34.45
C ALA A 264 -5.43 12.71 -34.22
N ALA A 265 -4.69 13.56 -33.54
CA ALA A 265 -5.06 14.97 -33.29
C ALA A 265 -5.03 15.80 -34.62
N ALA A 266 -4.03 15.56 -35.47
CA ALA A 266 -3.96 16.19 -36.79
C ALA A 266 -5.10 15.79 -37.74
N ALA A 267 -5.50 14.51 -37.68
CA ALA A 267 -6.64 13.99 -38.47
C ALA A 267 -7.99 14.57 -37.97
N GLN A 268 -8.17 14.82 -36.69
CA GLN A 268 -9.37 15.49 -36.16
C GLN A 268 -9.38 16.99 -36.43
N GLY A 269 -8.23 17.68 -36.42
CA GLY A 269 -8.11 19.08 -36.82
C GLY A 269 -8.43 19.34 -38.31
N ALA A 270 -8.07 18.41 -39.18
CA ALA A 270 -8.35 18.51 -40.62
C ALA A 270 -9.83 18.31 -40.97
N GLN A 271 -10.64 17.70 -40.13
CA GLN A 271 -12.09 17.56 -40.33
C GLN A 271 -12.89 18.79 -39.86
N ALA A 272 -12.29 19.69 -39.08
CA ALA A 272 -12.93 20.93 -38.63
C ALA A 272 -12.82 22.09 -39.64
N GLU A 273 -11.92 22.01 -40.65
CA GLU A 273 -11.76 23.03 -41.70
C GLU A 273 -12.63 22.84 -42.96
N GLY A 274 -13.49 21.83 -42.98
CA GLY A 274 -14.31 21.47 -44.16
C GLY A 274 -15.77 21.89 -44.12
N ALA A 275 -16.21 22.85 -43.30
CA ALA A 275 -17.58 23.37 -43.33
C ALA A 275 -17.61 24.73 -44.03
N PRO A 276 -18.42 24.90 -45.15
CA PRO A 276 -18.48 26.17 -45.86
C PRO A 276 -19.23 27.22 -45.01
N ALA A 277 -18.62 28.37 -44.88
CA ALA A 277 -19.23 29.57 -44.34
C ALA A 277 -20.44 30.01 -45.20
N SER A 278 -21.62 29.95 -44.61
CA SER A 278 -22.79 30.67 -45.13
C SER A 278 -23.29 31.62 -44.06
N GLY A 279 -23.26 32.88 -44.43
CA GLY A 279 -23.39 34.07 -43.65
C GLY A 279 -24.72 34.29 -42.92
N SER A 280 -24.68 35.15 -41.95
CA SER A 280 -25.44 36.41 -41.78
C SER A 280 -25.42 36.89 -40.36
N GLN A 281 -24.82 38.04 -40.20
CA GLN A 281 -25.24 39.25 -39.48
C GLN A 281 -25.74 39.16 -38.01
N ASP A 282 -24.96 39.92 -37.22
CA ASP A 282 -25.43 40.94 -36.29
C ASP A 282 -26.08 40.53 -34.98
N ALA A 283 -25.32 40.67 -33.93
CA ALA A 283 -25.72 41.26 -32.65
C ALA A 283 -24.53 41.37 -31.68
N SER A 284 -24.31 42.58 -31.21
CA SER A 284 -23.28 43.02 -30.27
C SER A 284 -23.29 42.34 -28.90
N PRO A 285 -22.20 42.43 -28.14
CA PRO A 285 -21.92 41.61 -27.00
C PRO A 285 -22.63 42.07 -25.72
N LYS A 286 -23.10 41.15 -24.92
CA LYS A 286 -23.36 41.36 -23.51
C LYS A 286 -22.33 40.57 -22.71
N GLU A 287 -21.58 41.30 -21.92
CA GLU A 287 -20.76 40.84 -20.83
C GLU A 287 -21.60 40.02 -19.86
N GLU A 288 -21.19 38.82 -19.53
CA GLU A 288 -21.52 38.16 -18.28
C GLU A 288 -20.26 37.51 -17.72
N GLU A 289 -20.06 37.90 -16.46
CA GLU A 289 -18.93 37.64 -15.59
C GLU A 289 -18.69 36.16 -15.32
N GLY A 290 -17.42 35.90 -15.00
CA GLY A 290 -16.86 34.58 -14.71
C GLY A 290 -17.49 33.82 -13.57
N GLN A 291 -17.41 32.51 -13.67
CA GLN A 291 -17.45 31.61 -12.52
C GLN A 291 -16.11 30.89 -12.43
N GLU A 292 -15.39 31.30 -11.40
CA GLU A 292 -14.19 30.67 -10.89
C GLU A 292 -14.52 29.25 -10.41
N LYS A 293 -13.62 28.31 -10.70
CA LYS A 293 -13.59 26.98 -10.13
C LYS A 293 -13.08 27.06 -8.70
N ASP A 294 -13.91 26.60 -7.80
CA ASP A 294 -13.70 26.48 -6.37
C ASP A 294 -12.55 25.49 -6.07
N GLU A 295 -11.41 26.02 -5.64
CA GLU A 295 -10.34 25.28 -4.97
C GLU A 295 -10.63 25.27 -3.48
N GLY A 296 -10.65 24.07 -2.91
CA GLY A 296 -11.05 23.76 -1.55
C GLY A 296 -10.43 24.62 -0.47
N THR A 297 -11.28 25.18 0.33
CA THR A 297 -11.02 26.05 1.49
C THR A 297 -10.33 25.25 2.61
N ILE A 298 -9.16 25.70 3.00
CA ILE A 298 -8.48 25.30 4.25
C ILE A 298 -9.24 25.96 5.38
N ILE A 299 -9.77 25.16 6.31
CA ILE A 299 -10.44 25.67 7.53
C ILE A 299 -9.36 25.93 8.57
N ASP A 300 -9.05 27.19 8.80
CA ASP A 300 -8.28 27.68 9.96
C ASP A 300 -9.15 27.54 11.21
N ALA A 301 -8.63 26.85 12.21
CA ALA A 301 -9.26 26.73 13.52
C ALA A 301 -8.95 27.97 14.36
N GLU A 302 -9.97 28.80 14.55
CA GLU A 302 -9.94 29.94 15.48
C GLU A 302 -9.97 29.47 16.94
N VAL A 303 -8.91 29.82 17.67
CA VAL A 303 -8.82 29.60 19.13
C VAL A 303 -9.65 30.68 19.83
N VAL A 304 -10.74 30.26 20.47
CA VAL A 304 -11.54 31.14 21.32
C VAL A 304 -10.96 31.13 22.73
N GLU A 305 -10.37 32.26 23.14
CA GLU A 305 -10.02 32.53 24.55
C GLU A 305 -11.30 32.83 25.36
N GLU A 306 -11.64 31.97 26.29
CA GLU A 306 -12.63 32.27 27.32
C GLU A 306 -12.04 33.22 28.37
N LYS A 307 -12.59 34.44 28.49
CA LYS A 307 -12.36 35.35 29.60
C LYS A 307 -13.18 34.86 30.80
N LYS A 308 -12.47 34.62 31.92
CA LYS A 308 -13.08 34.50 33.26
C LYS A 308 -13.55 35.88 33.74
N ASP A 309 -14.79 35.92 34.16
CA ASP A 309 -15.27 36.76 35.27
C ASP A 309 -15.76 35.85 36.38
#